data_eb432d0e34dd7a28cb76841a92e2f538
#
_entry.id   eb432d0e34dd7a28cb76841a92e2f538
#
_cell.length_a   1.000
_cell.length_b   1.000
_cell.length_c   1.000
_cell.angle_alpha   90.00
_cell.angle_beta   90.00
_cell.angle_gamma   90.00
#
_symmetry.space_group_name_H-M   'P 1'
#
loop_
_entity.id
_entity.type
_entity.pdbx_description
1 polymer ?
#
loop_
_entity_poly.entity_id
_entity_poly.type
_entity_poly.pdbx_seq_one_letter_code
_entity_poly.pdbx_strand_id
1 'polypeptide(L)'
;MKLKLKNVFLAYFLVSIAGLLYALVQLGQPCDCLPPLRAAAEQLRQKDLRISQLQADLRRPPPAPAQPPEPEALPTIYVVTPTYARLVQKAELVRLSQTLSLVPRLHWLLAQRLREGEPGWVRPRGVEQRNRALDWLRGGGRAVGGEKDPPPPGTRGVVYFADDDNTYSRELFEEMRWTRGVSVWPVGLVGGLRFEGPRVQDGRVVGFHTAWEPNRPFPLDMAGFAVALPLLLAKPHAQFDASAPRGHLESSLLSHLVDPKDLEPRAANCTRVLVWHTRTEKPKMKQEEQLQRQGRGSDPAVEV
;
A
#
# COMPACT_ATOMS: atom_id res chain seq x y z
N MET A 1 6.70 58.80 -91.97
CA MET A 1 6.86 59.63 -90.77
C MET A 1 8.14 59.23 -90.07
N LYS A 2 9.24 60.04 -90.16
CA LYS A 2 10.53 59.73 -89.48
C LYS A 2 10.37 60.16 -88.00
N LEU A 3 10.12 59.25 -87.11
CA LEU A 3 10.17 59.57 -85.66
C LEU A 3 11.59 60.10 -85.33
N LYS A 4 11.68 61.30 -84.82
CA LYS A 4 12.95 61.84 -84.42
C LYS A 4 13.44 61.09 -83.22
N LEU A 5 14.62 60.46 -83.27
CA LEU A 5 15.27 59.65 -82.24
C LEU A 5 15.19 60.29 -80.84
N LYS A 6 15.20 61.60 -80.76
CA LYS A 6 15.06 62.37 -79.52
C LYS A 6 13.72 62.12 -78.80
N ASN A 7 12.63 61.91 -79.57
CA ASN A 7 11.31 61.66 -79.00
C ASN A 7 11.18 60.23 -78.48
N VAL A 8 11.89 59.29 -79.07
CA VAL A 8 11.91 57.91 -78.61
C VAL A 8 12.64 57.83 -77.27
N PHE A 9 13.78 58.52 -77.17
CA PHE A 9 14.53 58.58 -75.91
C PHE A 9 13.75 59.27 -74.79
N LEU A 10 13.03 60.34 -75.11
CA LEU A 10 12.18 61.06 -74.14
C LEU A 10 11.03 60.17 -73.65
N ALA A 11 10.37 59.44 -74.56
CA ALA A 11 9.30 58.51 -74.19
C ALA A 11 9.81 57.38 -73.28
N TYR A 12 10.96 56.77 -73.63
CA TYR A 12 11.59 55.76 -72.81
C TYR A 12 11.95 56.26 -71.41
N PHE A 13 12.54 57.44 -71.35
CA PHE A 13 12.91 58.07 -70.07
C PHE A 13 11.67 58.35 -69.18
N LEU A 14 10.60 58.83 -69.73
CA LEU A 14 9.37 59.12 -69.02
C LEU A 14 8.69 57.82 -68.51
N VAL A 15 8.69 56.76 -69.33
CA VAL A 15 8.18 55.45 -68.93
C VAL A 15 9.03 54.83 -67.82
N SER A 16 10.38 54.98 -67.93
CA SER A 16 11.31 54.50 -66.88
C SER A 16 11.08 55.24 -65.55
N ILE A 17 10.95 56.55 -65.57
CA ILE A 17 10.66 57.33 -64.38
C ILE A 17 9.28 56.95 -63.79
N ALA A 18 8.25 56.80 -64.63
CA ALA A 18 6.93 56.39 -64.18
C ALA A 18 6.95 54.99 -63.54
N GLY A 19 7.71 54.07 -64.16
CA GLY A 19 7.94 52.73 -63.58
C GLY A 19 8.66 52.77 -62.23
N LEU A 20 9.73 53.61 -62.12
CA LEU A 20 10.44 53.78 -60.86
C LEU A 20 9.56 54.37 -59.75
N LEU A 21 8.79 55.42 -60.08
CA LEU A 21 7.86 56.05 -59.16
C LEU A 21 6.77 55.06 -58.72
N TYR A 22 6.25 54.26 -59.62
CA TYR A 22 5.27 53.22 -59.31
C TYR A 22 5.90 52.18 -58.37
N ALA A 23 7.11 51.73 -58.67
CA ALA A 23 7.81 50.77 -57.77
C ALA A 23 8.06 51.35 -56.36
N LEU A 24 8.47 52.62 -56.28
CA LEU A 24 8.66 53.33 -55.00
C LEU A 24 7.34 53.48 -54.20
N VAL A 25 6.25 53.75 -54.87
CA VAL A 25 4.91 53.82 -54.25
C VAL A 25 4.50 52.44 -53.75
N GLN A 26 4.77 51.36 -54.48
CA GLN A 26 4.48 50.00 -54.06
C GLN A 26 5.37 49.57 -52.88
N LEU A 27 6.62 49.97 -52.86
CA LEU A 27 7.54 49.73 -51.75
C LEU A 27 7.22 50.53 -50.47
N GLY A 28 6.59 51.72 -50.67
CA GLY A 28 6.17 52.61 -49.58
C GLY A 28 4.81 52.28 -48.99
N GLN A 29 4.04 51.32 -49.55
CA GLN A 29 2.77 50.90 -48.95
C GLN A 29 3.04 50.18 -47.64
N PRO A 30 2.31 50.57 -46.55
CA PRO A 30 2.42 49.87 -45.29
C PRO A 30 2.03 48.40 -45.49
N CYS A 31 2.92 47.50 -45.09
CA CYS A 31 2.74 46.07 -45.23
C CYS A 31 1.49 45.66 -44.44
N ASP A 32 0.44 45.25 -45.12
CA ASP A 32 -0.84 44.75 -44.49
C ASP A 32 -0.62 43.51 -43.61
N CYS A 33 0.59 43.01 -43.54
CA CYS A 33 0.98 41.87 -42.68
C CYS A 33 1.19 42.27 -41.19
N LEU A 34 1.32 43.55 -40.85
CA LEU A 34 1.54 43.99 -39.48
C LEU A 34 0.37 43.72 -38.53
N PRO A 35 -0.90 43.95 -38.90
CA PRO A 35 -2.04 43.61 -38.05
C PRO A 35 -2.20 42.11 -37.80
N PRO A 36 -2.12 41.19 -38.80
CA PRO A 36 -2.22 39.76 -38.56
C PRO A 36 -1.00 39.19 -37.78
N LEU A 37 0.20 39.74 -37.99
CA LEU A 37 1.38 39.36 -37.19
C LEU A 37 1.23 39.78 -35.73
N ARG A 38 0.72 40.95 -35.43
CA ARG A 38 0.43 41.39 -34.05
C ARG A 38 -0.64 40.52 -33.40
N ALA A 39 -1.73 40.19 -34.13
CA ALA A 39 -2.75 39.28 -33.63
C ALA A 39 -2.21 37.87 -33.35
N ALA A 40 -1.36 37.35 -34.22
CA ALA A 40 -0.73 36.04 -34.01
C ALA A 40 0.25 36.09 -32.83
N ALA A 41 1.03 37.15 -32.66
CA ALA A 41 1.91 37.32 -31.50
C ALA A 41 1.13 37.37 -30.18
N GLU A 42 -0.01 38.06 -30.15
CA GLU A 42 -0.86 38.15 -28.97
C GLU A 42 -1.51 36.78 -28.64
N GLN A 43 -1.94 36.03 -29.65
CA GLN A 43 -2.44 34.64 -29.47
C GLN A 43 -1.38 33.72 -28.93
N LEU A 44 -0.13 33.81 -29.41
CA LEU A 44 1.02 33.05 -28.88
C LEU A 44 1.27 33.41 -27.41
N ARG A 45 1.29 34.69 -27.09
CA ARG A 45 1.46 35.17 -25.71
C ARG A 45 0.36 34.66 -24.78
N GLN A 46 -0.89 34.65 -25.22
CA GLN A 46 -2.00 34.11 -24.45
C GLN A 46 -1.87 32.59 -24.25
N LYS A 47 -1.40 31.84 -25.27
CA LYS A 47 -1.12 30.41 -25.16
C LYS A 47 0.03 30.13 -24.20
N ASP A 48 1.11 30.92 -24.24
CA ASP A 48 2.25 30.79 -23.34
C ASP A 48 1.85 31.04 -21.87
N LEU A 49 1.01 32.07 -21.64
CA LEU A 49 0.44 32.33 -20.32
C LEU A 49 -0.41 31.14 -19.83
N ARG A 50 -1.22 30.57 -20.72
CA ARG A 50 -2.07 29.42 -20.37
C ARG A 50 -1.24 28.17 -20.13
N ILE A 51 -0.16 27.94 -20.90
CA ILE A 51 0.80 26.85 -20.67
C ILE A 51 1.51 27.04 -19.31
N SER A 52 1.93 28.26 -19.01
CA SER A 52 2.57 28.57 -17.73
C SER A 52 1.63 28.37 -16.55
N GLN A 53 0.36 28.73 -16.70
CA GLN A 53 -0.67 28.46 -15.68
C GLN A 53 -0.90 26.96 -15.49
N LEU A 54 -1.07 26.19 -16.58
CA LEU A 54 -1.23 24.75 -16.53
C LEU A 54 0.01 24.03 -15.94
N GLN A 55 1.20 24.52 -16.25
CA GLN A 55 2.44 24.00 -15.65
C GLN A 55 2.53 24.32 -14.15
N ALA A 56 2.07 25.50 -13.74
CA ALA A 56 2.00 25.87 -12.32
C ALA A 56 0.96 25.01 -11.57
N ASP A 57 -0.18 24.74 -12.21
CA ASP A 57 -1.21 23.84 -11.64
C ASP A 57 -0.73 22.39 -11.58
N LEU A 58 0.04 21.91 -12.57
CA LEU A 58 0.67 20.58 -12.55
C LEU A 58 1.80 20.47 -11.51
N ARG A 59 2.50 21.57 -11.22
CA ARG A 59 3.53 21.63 -10.17
C ARG A 59 2.94 21.85 -8.78
N ARG A 60 1.70 22.31 -8.70
CA ARG A 60 1.00 22.33 -7.43
C ARG A 60 0.80 20.87 -7.01
N PRO A 61 1.38 20.45 -5.87
CA PRO A 61 1.03 19.12 -5.35
C PRO A 61 -0.50 19.09 -5.31
N PRO A 62 -1.14 17.99 -5.78
CA PRO A 62 -2.56 17.86 -5.63
C PRO A 62 -2.87 18.20 -4.16
N PRO A 63 -3.89 19.01 -3.86
CA PRO A 63 -4.32 19.19 -2.50
C PRO A 63 -4.42 17.79 -1.95
N ALA A 64 -3.69 17.50 -0.86
CA ALA A 64 -3.76 16.21 -0.20
C ALA A 64 -5.24 15.87 -0.20
N PRO A 65 -5.66 14.72 -0.78
CA PRO A 65 -7.07 14.42 -0.88
C PRO A 65 -7.63 14.69 0.50
N ALA A 66 -8.56 15.64 0.62
CA ALA A 66 -9.21 15.93 1.87
C ALA A 66 -9.67 14.56 2.34
N GLN A 67 -9.00 14.04 3.38
CA GLN A 67 -9.40 12.75 3.94
C GLN A 67 -10.89 12.95 4.20
N PRO A 68 -11.76 12.16 3.57
CA PRO A 68 -13.18 12.26 3.86
C PRO A 68 -13.27 12.18 5.38
N PRO A 69 -14.03 13.07 6.05
CA PRO A 69 -14.11 13.08 7.50
C PRO A 69 -14.37 11.64 7.91
N GLU A 70 -13.41 11.04 8.63
CA GLU A 70 -13.55 9.65 9.08
C GLU A 70 -14.87 9.57 9.80
N PRO A 71 -15.78 8.69 9.41
CA PRO A 71 -17.01 8.52 10.17
C PRO A 71 -16.60 8.24 11.61
N GLU A 72 -17.00 9.06 12.57
CA GLU A 72 -16.65 8.94 14.01
C GLU A 72 -16.91 7.52 14.56
N ALA A 73 -17.75 6.75 13.86
CA ALA A 73 -18.16 5.41 14.21
C ALA A 73 -17.33 4.27 13.55
N LEU A 74 -16.30 4.57 12.75
CA LEU A 74 -15.53 3.52 12.06
C LEU A 74 -14.70 2.70 13.07
N PRO A 75 -14.89 1.36 13.20
CA PRO A 75 -14.11 0.54 14.13
C PRO A 75 -12.62 0.56 13.82
N THR A 76 -11.78 0.59 14.84
CA THR A 76 -10.32 0.56 14.70
C THR A 76 -9.84 -0.87 14.42
N ILE A 77 -8.93 -1.04 13.46
CA ILE A 77 -8.25 -2.31 13.21
C ILE A 77 -6.90 -2.29 13.92
N TYR A 78 -6.72 -3.19 14.88
CA TYR A 78 -5.45 -3.42 15.57
C TYR A 78 -4.71 -4.56 14.87
N VAL A 79 -3.68 -4.22 14.11
CA VAL A 79 -2.85 -5.20 13.40
C VAL A 79 -1.64 -5.55 14.26
N VAL A 80 -1.52 -6.80 14.64
CA VAL A 80 -0.40 -7.34 15.42
C VAL A 80 0.58 -8.05 14.50
N THR A 81 1.80 -7.56 14.40
CA THR A 81 2.85 -8.17 13.58
C THR A 81 4.02 -8.61 14.45
N PRO A 82 4.22 -9.94 14.63
CA PRO A 82 5.44 -10.46 15.22
C PRO A 82 6.58 -10.35 14.22
N THR A 83 7.73 -9.87 14.65
CA THR A 83 8.93 -9.78 13.81
C THR A 83 10.19 -10.13 14.60
N TYR A 84 11.30 -10.34 13.90
CA TYR A 84 12.61 -10.59 14.49
C TYR A 84 13.71 -10.09 13.56
N ALA A 85 14.91 -9.81 14.14
CA ALA A 85 16.04 -9.31 13.38
C ALA A 85 16.50 -10.35 12.32
N ARG A 86 16.51 -9.94 11.05
CA ARG A 86 17.00 -10.71 9.89
C ARG A 86 17.27 -9.77 8.72
N LEU A 87 18.08 -10.22 7.76
CA LEU A 87 18.49 -9.40 6.61
C LEU A 87 17.33 -8.80 5.82
N VAL A 88 16.22 -9.52 5.68
CA VAL A 88 15.04 -9.08 4.90
C VAL A 88 13.99 -8.34 5.73
N GLN A 89 14.19 -8.21 7.04
CA GLN A 89 13.20 -7.64 7.95
C GLN A 89 12.74 -6.24 7.52
N LYS A 90 13.68 -5.35 7.24
CA LYS A 90 13.37 -3.98 6.83
C LYS A 90 12.54 -3.93 5.55
N ALA A 91 12.94 -4.70 4.53
CA ALA A 91 12.22 -4.77 3.27
C ALA A 91 10.79 -5.30 3.43
N GLU A 92 10.58 -6.32 4.27
CA GLU A 92 9.28 -6.90 4.58
C GLU A 92 8.40 -5.91 5.35
N LEU A 93 8.94 -5.25 6.38
CA LEU A 93 8.21 -4.24 7.13
C LEU A 93 7.84 -3.02 6.28
N VAL A 94 8.73 -2.58 5.37
CA VAL A 94 8.43 -1.50 4.42
C VAL A 94 7.27 -1.91 3.51
N ARG A 95 7.30 -3.11 2.94
CA ARG A 95 6.22 -3.63 2.09
C ARG A 95 4.88 -3.69 2.83
N LEU A 96 4.88 -4.21 4.07
CA LEU A 96 3.68 -4.28 4.90
C LEU A 96 3.18 -2.89 5.27
N SER A 97 4.07 -1.97 5.68
CA SER A 97 3.71 -0.60 6.04
C SER A 97 3.02 0.14 4.90
N GLN A 98 3.47 -0.06 3.65
CA GLN A 98 2.85 0.52 2.46
C GLN A 98 1.39 0.06 2.27
N THR A 99 1.11 -1.21 2.55
CA THR A 99 -0.28 -1.72 2.51
C THR A 99 -1.10 -1.16 3.66
N LEU A 100 -0.57 -1.19 4.89
CA LEU A 100 -1.30 -0.74 6.09
C LEU A 100 -1.59 0.77 6.07
N SER A 101 -0.72 1.58 5.47
CA SER A 101 -0.91 3.04 5.34
C SER A 101 -2.13 3.42 4.49
N LEU A 102 -2.63 2.51 3.67
CA LEU A 102 -3.84 2.70 2.85
C LEU A 102 -5.14 2.39 3.60
N VAL A 103 -5.05 1.91 4.84
CA VAL A 103 -6.20 1.46 5.63
C VAL A 103 -6.55 2.51 6.68
N PRO A 104 -7.73 3.14 6.62
CA PRO A 104 -8.13 4.14 7.59
C PRO A 104 -8.38 3.52 8.98
N ARG A 105 -8.12 4.29 10.04
CA ARG A 105 -8.29 3.89 11.46
C ARG A 105 -7.66 2.53 11.76
N LEU A 106 -6.39 2.38 11.37
CA LEU A 106 -5.56 1.24 11.68
C LEU A 106 -4.53 1.60 12.75
N HIS A 107 -4.36 0.73 13.73
CA HIS A 107 -3.30 0.79 14.72
C HIS A 107 -2.38 -0.42 14.55
N TRP A 108 -1.14 -0.17 14.18
CA TRP A 108 -0.16 -1.24 13.94
C TRP A 108 0.69 -1.49 15.19
N LEU A 109 0.59 -2.69 15.74
CA LEU A 109 1.36 -3.19 16.88
C LEU A 109 2.50 -4.07 16.36
N LEU A 110 3.69 -3.49 16.24
CA LEU A 110 4.89 -4.21 15.83
C LEU A 110 5.58 -4.79 17.06
N ALA A 111 5.57 -6.11 17.19
CA ALA A 111 6.15 -6.82 18.32
C ALA A 111 7.46 -7.50 17.90
N GLN A 112 8.59 -6.86 18.21
CA GLN A 112 9.90 -7.37 17.90
C GLN A 112 10.42 -8.31 19.01
N ARG A 113 11.05 -9.42 18.62
CA ARG A 113 11.80 -10.29 19.55
C ARG A 113 13.11 -9.62 19.92
N LEU A 114 13.32 -9.37 21.20
CA LEU A 114 14.50 -8.68 21.73
C LEU A 114 15.67 -9.62 22.11
N ARG A 115 15.45 -10.93 22.13
CA ARG A 115 16.51 -11.91 22.49
C ARG A 115 16.95 -12.69 21.26
N GLU A 116 18.21 -12.50 20.89
CA GLU A 116 18.95 -13.44 20.07
C GLU A 116 19.35 -14.63 20.93
N GLY A 117 19.23 -15.86 20.42
CA GLY A 117 20.03 -16.96 20.94
C GLY A 117 19.36 -18.15 21.62
N GLU A 118 18.08 -18.45 21.36
CA GLU A 118 17.62 -19.82 21.55
C GLU A 118 17.57 -20.56 20.22
N PRO A 119 18.56 -21.43 19.92
CA PRO A 119 18.48 -22.33 18.80
C PRO A 119 17.52 -23.46 19.19
N GLY A 120 16.46 -23.61 18.48
CA GLY A 120 15.62 -24.77 18.61
C GLY A 120 14.14 -24.47 18.47
N TRP A 121 13.57 -25.22 17.62
CA TRP A 121 12.16 -25.29 17.27
C TRP A 121 11.27 -25.88 18.41
N VAL A 122 11.59 -25.57 19.66
CA VAL A 122 10.89 -26.10 20.83
C VAL A 122 9.57 -25.38 21.07
N ARG A 123 9.41 -24.15 20.55
CA ARG A 123 8.17 -23.36 20.73
C ARG A 123 7.68 -22.78 19.39
N PRO A 124 6.37 -22.67 19.19
CA PRO A 124 5.82 -21.99 18.01
C PRO A 124 6.33 -20.56 17.91
N ARG A 125 6.70 -20.12 16.69
CA ARG A 125 7.25 -18.78 16.47
C ARG A 125 6.21 -17.69 16.69
N GLY A 126 6.62 -16.56 17.26
CA GLY A 126 5.80 -15.38 17.40
C GLY A 126 4.76 -15.43 18.54
N VAL A 127 4.75 -16.49 19.36
CA VAL A 127 3.81 -16.63 20.48
C VAL A 127 3.98 -15.51 21.49
N GLU A 128 5.22 -15.29 21.97
CA GLU A 128 5.53 -14.27 22.97
C GLU A 128 5.17 -12.86 22.47
N GLN A 129 5.49 -12.58 21.21
CA GLN A 129 5.21 -11.30 20.58
C GLN A 129 3.69 -11.05 20.48
N ARG A 130 2.94 -12.05 20.00
CA ARG A 130 1.48 -11.95 19.91
C ARG A 130 0.83 -11.82 21.27
N ASN A 131 1.23 -12.63 22.26
CA ASN A 131 0.70 -12.52 23.62
C ASN A 131 1.02 -11.18 24.27
N ARG A 132 2.22 -10.63 24.05
CA ARG A 132 2.56 -9.30 24.56
C ARG A 132 1.68 -8.21 23.94
N ALA A 133 1.34 -8.33 22.66
CA ALA A 133 0.38 -7.41 22.04
C ALA A 133 -1.04 -7.59 22.61
N LEU A 134 -1.46 -8.81 22.90
CA LEU A 134 -2.74 -9.07 23.60
C LEU A 134 -2.77 -8.48 25.00
N ASP A 135 -1.67 -8.57 25.76
CA ASP A 135 -1.55 -7.98 27.09
C ASP A 135 -1.62 -6.45 27.02
N TRP A 136 -0.97 -5.83 26.04
CA TRP A 136 -1.07 -4.40 25.82
C TRP A 136 -2.50 -3.95 25.47
N LEU A 137 -3.20 -4.67 24.59
CA LEU A 137 -4.60 -4.39 24.26
C LEU A 137 -5.52 -4.44 25.50
N ARG A 138 -5.17 -5.24 26.50
CA ARG A 138 -5.88 -5.39 27.77
C ARG A 138 -5.46 -4.37 28.85
N GLY A 139 -4.54 -3.48 28.53
CA GLY A 139 -4.03 -2.48 29.48
C GLY A 139 -2.94 -3.01 30.42
N GLY A 140 -2.43 -4.25 30.21
CA GLY A 140 -1.44 -4.89 31.08
C GLY A 140 0.03 -4.68 30.70
N GLY A 141 0.34 -4.05 29.57
CA GLY A 141 1.70 -3.93 29.07
C GLY A 141 2.17 -2.48 28.93
N ARG A 142 3.44 -2.19 29.33
CA ARG A 142 4.10 -0.96 28.87
C ARG A 142 4.49 -1.11 27.40
N ALA A 143 4.00 -0.23 26.53
CA ALA A 143 4.58 -0.04 25.23
C ALA A 143 6.03 0.45 25.40
N VAL A 144 7.00 -0.32 24.94
CA VAL A 144 8.39 0.13 24.88
C VAL A 144 8.51 0.92 23.58
N GLY A 145 8.70 2.21 23.67
CA GLY A 145 8.93 3.06 22.49
C GLY A 145 7.83 4.02 22.10
N GLY A 146 6.94 4.35 23.02
CA GLY A 146 6.13 5.56 22.84
C GLY A 146 4.65 5.35 22.53
N GLU A 147 3.89 5.97 23.30
CA GLU A 147 2.97 6.99 22.82
C GLU A 147 1.53 6.69 22.61
N LYS A 148 1.04 5.47 22.68
CA LYS A 148 -0.42 5.34 22.68
C LYS A 148 -0.86 4.46 23.82
N ASP A 149 -1.79 4.97 24.59
CA ASP A 149 -2.47 4.20 25.60
C ASP A 149 -3.24 3.03 24.96
N PRO A 150 -3.44 1.94 25.71
CA PRO A 150 -4.29 0.85 25.27
C PRO A 150 -5.69 1.38 24.94
N PRO A 151 -6.46 0.65 24.11
CA PRO A 151 -7.79 1.10 23.72
C PRO A 151 -8.65 1.36 24.96
N PRO A 152 -9.35 2.50 25.02
CA PRO A 152 -10.27 2.78 26.11
C PRO A 152 -11.36 1.71 26.26
N PRO A 153 -11.89 1.48 27.45
CA PRO A 153 -13.02 0.57 27.62
C PRO A 153 -14.19 0.93 26.70
N GLY A 154 -14.80 -0.07 26.07
CA GLY A 154 -15.91 0.16 25.14
C GLY A 154 -15.49 0.52 23.71
N THR A 155 -14.19 0.60 23.40
CA THR A 155 -13.70 0.82 22.05
C THR A 155 -14.19 -0.30 21.11
N ARG A 156 -14.85 0.12 20.01
CA ARG A 156 -15.15 -0.79 18.91
C ARG A 156 -13.91 -1.00 18.05
N GLY A 157 -13.58 -2.25 17.80
CA GLY A 157 -12.43 -2.57 16.98
C GLY A 157 -12.30 -4.05 16.73
N VAL A 158 -11.32 -4.40 15.93
CA VAL A 158 -10.97 -5.76 15.55
C VAL A 158 -9.47 -5.97 15.69
N VAL A 159 -9.06 -7.16 16.12
CA VAL A 159 -7.66 -7.56 16.25
C VAL A 159 -7.34 -8.56 15.15
N TYR A 160 -6.29 -8.28 14.40
CA TYR A 160 -5.79 -9.11 13.31
C TYR A 160 -4.30 -9.42 13.47
N PHE A 161 -3.91 -10.67 13.19
CA PHE A 161 -2.52 -11.11 13.27
C PHE A 161 -1.93 -11.19 11.88
N ALA A 162 -1.04 -10.25 11.56
CA ALA A 162 -0.43 -10.14 10.24
C ALA A 162 1.07 -10.44 10.34
N ASP A 163 1.52 -11.54 9.73
CA ASP A 163 2.94 -11.84 9.62
C ASP A 163 3.61 -10.88 8.60
N ASP A 164 4.86 -10.50 8.85
CA ASP A 164 5.54 -9.47 8.06
C ASP A 164 5.95 -9.93 6.64
N ASP A 165 5.95 -11.23 6.37
CA ASP A 165 6.31 -11.81 5.07
C ASP A 165 5.10 -12.24 4.21
N ASN A 166 3.88 -12.14 4.72
CA ASN A 166 2.66 -12.39 3.97
C ASN A 166 2.30 -11.22 3.02
N THR A 167 1.37 -11.47 2.11
CA THR A 167 0.82 -10.47 1.18
C THR A 167 -0.65 -10.26 1.45
N TYR A 168 -1.08 -9.01 1.55
CA TYR A 168 -2.43 -8.62 1.96
C TYR A 168 -3.07 -7.70 0.91
N SER A 169 -4.31 -7.99 0.51
CA SER A 169 -5.16 -7.02 -0.18
C SER A 169 -5.71 -5.99 0.79
N ARG A 170 -5.78 -4.72 0.39
CA ARG A 170 -6.46 -3.69 1.18
C ARG A 170 -7.91 -4.04 1.51
N GLU A 171 -8.60 -4.72 0.59
CA GLU A 171 -9.99 -5.15 0.77
C GLU A 171 -10.17 -6.06 1.99
N LEU A 172 -9.17 -6.85 2.35
CA LEU A 172 -9.22 -7.73 3.52
C LEU A 172 -9.53 -6.95 4.80
N PHE A 173 -8.91 -5.78 4.96
CA PHE A 173 -9.08 -4.95 6.16
C PHE A 173 -10.50 -4.38 6.24
N GLU A 174 -11.14 -4.10 5.14
CA GLU A 174 -12.55 -3.68 5.14
C GLU A 174 -13.50 -4.85 5.42
N GLU A 175 -13.20 -6.05 4.92
CA GLU A 175 -13.96 -7.27 5.22
C GLU A 175 -13.93 -7.61 6.73
N MET A 176 -12.81 -7.44 7.42
CA MET A 176 -12.68 -7.74 8.85
C MET A 176 -13.23 -6.65 9.77
N ARG A 177 -13.33 -5.39 9.32
CA ARG A 177 -13.61 -4.22 10.17
C ARG A 177 -14.87 -4.37 11.02
N TRP A 178 -15.89 -5.03 10.51
CA TRP A 178 -17.20 -5.19 11.16
C TRP A 178 -17.39 -6.56 11.80
N THR A 179 -16.30 -7.22 12.19
CA THR A 179 -16.34 -8.48 12.96
C THR A 179 -17.01 -8.26 14.31
N ARG A 180 -17.96 -9.10 14.66
CA ARG A 180 -18.70 -9.07 15.93
C ARG A 180 -18.17 -10.08 16.95
N GLY A 181 -17.71 -11.23 16.46
CA GLY A 181 -17.10 -12.32 17.21
C GLY A 181 -15.74 -12.67 16.64
N VAL A 182 -15.67 -13.72 15.83
CA VAL A 182 -14.48 -14.14 15.06
C VAL A 182 -14.86 -14.28 13.61
N SER A 183 -14.28 -13.47 12.76
CA SER A 183 -14.45 -13.60 11.30
C SER A 183 -13.35 -14.43 10.68
N VAL A 184 -13.68 -15.12 9.57
CA VAL A 184 -12.80 -16.05 8.87
C VAL A 184 -12.91 -15.92 7.36
N TRP A 185 -11.82 -16.25 6.65
CA TRP A 185 -11.69 -16.22 5.20
C TRP A 185 -10.63 -17.19 4.72
N PRO A 186 -10.58 -17.53 3.41
CA PRO A 186 -9.53 -18.37 2.86
C PRO A 186 -8.20 -17.64 2.75
N VAL A 187 -7.11 -18.38 2.97
CA VAL A 187 -5.72 -17.94 2.79
C VAL A 187 -5.11 -18.68 1.62
N GLY A 188 -4.50 -17.93 0.70
CA GLY A 188 -3.84 -18.49 -0.46
C GLY A 188 -2.44 -19.04 -0.16
N LEU A 189 -2.00 -20.03 -0.92
CA LEU A 189 -0.63 -20.57 -0.93
C LEU A 189 -0.18 -21.16 0.43
N VAL A 190 -1.08 -21.80 1.14
CA VAL A 190 -0.81 -22.39 2.46
C VAL A 190 -1.14 -23.87 2.48
N GLY A 191 -0.50 -24.63 3.37
CA GLY A 191 -0.74 -26.07 3.56
C GLY A 191 -0.40 -26.96 2.36
N GLY A 192 0.37 -26.46 1.39
CA GLY A 192 0.66 -27.15 0.13
C GLY A 192 -0.50 -27.08 -0.88
N LEU A 193 -1.53 -26.33 -0.58
CA LEU A 193 -2.70 -26.11 -1.42
C LEU A 193 -2.68 -24.71 -2.07
N ARG A 194 -3.51 -24.52 -3.08
CA ARG A 194 -3.74 -23.18 -3.65
C ARG A 194 -4.35 -22.23 -2.64
N PHE A 195 -5.17 -22.74 -1.72
CA PHE A 195 -5.70 -22.04 -0.56
C PHE A 195 -6.17 -23.06 0.49
N GLU A 196 -6.19 -22.65 1.74
CA GLU A 196 -6.94 -23.28 2.84
C GLU A 196 -7.97 -22.28 3.37
N GLY A 197 -9.07 -22.80 3.94
CA GLY A 197 -10.08 -21.92 4.52
C GLY A 197 -11.40 -22.60 4.84
N PRO A 198 -12.37 -21.84 5.36
CA PRO A 198 -13.67 -22.34 5.71
C PRO A 198 -14.47 -22.81 4.49
N ARG A 199 -15.24 -23.87 4.65
CA ARG A 199 -16.35 -24.27 3.77
C ARG A 199 -17.63 -23.68 4.31
N VAL A 200 -18.33 -22.95 3.46
CA VAL A 200 -19.54 -22.21 3.85
C VAL A 200 -20.74 -22.78 3.10
N GLN A 201 -21.81 -23.01 3.85
CA GLN A 201 -23.12 -23.35 3.31
C GLN A 201 -24.17 -22.48 4.02
N ASP A 202 -25.07 -21.87 3.25
CA ASP A 202 -26.15 -21.01 3.76
C ASP A 202 -25.66 -19.92 4.73
N GLY A 203 -24.47 -19.31 4.41
CA GLY A 203 -23.87 -18.25 5.20
C GLY A 203 -23.23 -18.70 6.52
N ARG A 204 -23.07 -20.01 6.73
CA ARG A 204 -22.48 -20.61 7.94
C ARG A 204 -21.27 -21.47 7.60
N VAL A 205 -20.29 -21.46 8.48
CA VAL A 205 -19.12 -22.36 8.37
C VAL A 205 -19.58 -23.78 8.74
N VAL A 206 -19.45 -24.72 7.80
CA VAL A 206 -19.81 -26.12 7.94
C VAL A 206 -18.60 -27.06 8.00
N GLY A 207 -17.39 -26.52 7.87
CA GLY A 207 -16.14 -27.26 7.89
C GLY A 207 -15.02 -26.47 7.26
N PHE A 208 -13.92 -27.15 6.93
CA PHE A 208 -12.73 -26.51 6.40
C PHE A 208 -12.17 -27.27 5.19
N HIS A 209 -11.58 -26.54 4.28
CA HIS A 209 -10.74 -27.05 3.21
C HIS A 209 -9.27 -26.90 3.64
N THR A 210 -8.66 -27.99 4.00
CA THR A 210 -7.28 -28.05 4.50
C THR A 210 -6.67 -29.42 4.22
N ALA A 211 -5.36 -29.46 4.03
CA ALA A 211 -4.59 -30.70 3.93
C ALA A 211 -3.70 -30.94 5.16
N TRP A 212 -3.34 -29.85 5.87
CA TRP A 212 -2.45 -29.93 7.02
C TRP A 212 -3.25 -30.14 8.30
N GLU A 213 -3.01 -31.28 9.01
CA GLU A 213 -3.63 -31.60 10.31
C GLU A 213 -5.14 -31.29 10.32
N PRO A 214 -5.95 -31.96 9.47
CA PRO A 214 -7.36 -31.60 9.24
C PRO A 214 -8.25 -31.77 10.49
N ASN A 215 -7.80 -32.50 11.49
CA ASN A 215 -8.53 -32.79 12.73
C ASN A 215 -8.33 -31.74 13.83
N ARG A 216 -7.62 -30.63 13.53
CA ARG A 216 -7.49 -29.49 14.46
C ARG A 216 -8.88 -28.89 14.75
N PRO A 217 -9.12 -28.39 15.98
CA PRO A 217 -10.40 -27.67 16.26
C PRO A 217 -10.67 -26.51 15.32
N PHE A 218 -9.62 -25.74 14.96
CA PHE A 218 -9.66 -24.65 13.99
C PHE A 218 -8.53 -24.84 12.98
N PRO A 219 -8.77 -25.55 11.88
CA PRO A 219 -7.76 -25.78 10.85
C PRO A 219 -7.67 -24.56 9.91
N LEU A 220 -7.19 -23.46 10.47
CA LEU A 220 -7.00 -22.17 9.84
C LEU A 220 -5.53 -21.77 9.88
N ASP A 221 -5.12 -20.93 8.95
CA ASP A 221 -3.85 -20.19 9.00
C ASP A 221 -4.02 -18.94 9.88
N MET A 222 -2.93 -18.47 10.50
CA MET A 222 -2.90 -17.25 11.34
C MET A 222 -3.46 -16.01 10.61
N ALA A 223 -3.25 -15.93 9.31
CA ALA A 223 -3.77 -14.85 8.46
C ALA A 223 -5.26 -15.04 8.08
N GLY A 224 -5.90 -16.15 8.46
CA GLY A 224 -7.25 -16.54 8.03
C GLY A 224 -8.38 -16.10 8.94
N PHE A 225 -8.12 -15.33 10.00
CA PHE A 225 -9.17 -14.89 10.93
C PHE A 225 -8.86 -13.53 11.56
N ALA A 226 -9.90 -12.87 12.08
CA ALA A 226 -9.80 -11.71 12.96
C ALA A 226 -10.78 -11.81 14.11
N VAL A 227 -10.47 -11.18 15.23
CA VAL A 227 -11.23 -11.26 16.49
C VAL A 227 -11.77 -9.89 16.85
N ALA A 228 -13.05 -9.78 17.20
CA ALA A 228 -13.60 -8.55 17.73
C ALA A 228 -12.88 -8.15 19.03
N LEU A 229 -12.42 -6.92 19.12
CA LEU A 229 -11.72 -6.42 20.30
C LEU A 229 -12.56 -6.60 21.59
N PRO A 230 -13.86 -6.27 21.63
CA PRO A 230 -14.68 -6.50 22.83
C PRO A 230 -14.71 -7.95 23.30
N LEU A 231 -14.77 -8.92 22.35
CA LEU A 231 -14.72 -10.34 22.68
C LEU A 231 -13.39 -10.72 23.31
N LEU A 232 -12.29 -10.23 22.75
CA LEU A 232 -10.93 -10.49 23.26
C LEU A 232 -10.76 -9.91 24.67
N LEU A 233 -11.26 -8.69 24.91
CA LEU A 233 -11.19 -8.03 26.22
C LEU A 233 -12.06 -8.72 27.28
N ALA A 234 -13.21 -9.26 26.88
CA ALA A 234 -14.11 -10.01 27.77
C ALA A 234 -13.55 -11.38 28.19
N LYS A 235 -12.51 -11.88 27.50
CA LYS A 235 -11.89 -13.17 27.77
C LYS A 235 -10.39 -13.04 28.03
N PRO A 236 -9.98 -12.55 29.22
CA PRO A 236 -8.58 -12.20 29.52
C PRO A 236 -7.63 -13.40 29.47
N HIS A 237 -8.16 -14.63 29.67
CA HIS A 237 -7.34 -15.85 29.61
C HIS A 237 -7.09 -16.39 28.21
N ALA A 238 -7.76 -15.83 27.18
CA ALA A 238 -7.54 -16.23 25.80
C ALA A 238 -6.17 -15.73 25.33
N GLN A 239 -5.22 -16.65 25.23
CA GLN A 239 -3.85 -16.41 24.79
C GLN A 239 -3.37 -17.54 23.87
N PHE A 240 -2.31 -17.28 23.13
CA PHE A 240 -1.60 -18.31 22.40
C PHE A 240 -0.79 -19.19 23.36
N ASP A 241 -0.96 -20.49 23.27
CA ASP A 241 -0.21 -21.43 24.12
C ASP A 241 1.17 -21.74 23.51
N ALA A 242 2.23 -21.41 24.25
CA ALA A 242 3.61 -21.69 23.87
C ALA A 242 3.95 -23.19 23.82
N SER A 243 3.12 -24.03 24.47
CA SER A 243 3.25 -25.49 24.48
C SER A 243 2.39 -26.18 23.42
N ALA A 244 1.57 -25.42 22.67
CA ALA A 244 0.70 -25.97 21.65
C ALA A 244 1.49 -26.81 20.63
N PRO A 245 0.98 -27.98 20.23
CA PRO A 245 1.57 -28.78 19.16
C PRO A 245 1.71 -27.97 17.88
N ARG A 246 2.66 -28.36 17.04
CA ARG A 246 2.86 -27.70 15.74
C ARG A 246 1.54 -27.66 14.94
N GLY A 247 1.14 -26.50 14.43
CA GLY A 247 -0.09 -26.30 13.69
C GLY A 247 -1.34 -26.07 14.55
N HIS A 248 -1.24 -26.09 15.88
CA HIS A 248 -2.37 -25.86 16.79
C HIS A 248 -2.37 -24.48 17.46
N LEU A 249 -1.49 -23.58 17.01
CA LEU A 249 -1.37 -22.28 17.64
C LEU A 249 -2.65 -21.45 17.52
N GLU A 250 -3.26 -21.41 16.36
CA GLU A 250 -4.54 -20.75 16.08
C GLU A 250 -5.65 -21.34 16.94
N SER A 251 -5.70 -22.66 17.01
CA SER A 251 -6.67 -23.39 17.82
C SER A 251 -6.50 -23.09 19.32
N SER A 252 -5.27 -22.88 19.81
CA SER A 252 -5.04 -22.57 21.23
C SER A 252 -5.66 -21.26 21.66
N LEU A 253 -5.71 -20.25 20.79
CA LEU A 253 -6.40 -19.00 21.05
C LEU A 253 -7.91 -19.12 20.80
N LEU A 254 -8.31 -19.63 19.63
CA LEU A 254 -9.68 -19.60 19.16
C LEU A 254 -10.63 -20.46 20.00
N SER A 255 -10.16 -21.58 20.54
CA SER A 255 -10.94 -22.44 21.42
C SER A 255 -11.41 -21.76 22.71
N HIS A 256 -10.73 -20.69 23.14
CA HIS A 256 -11.15 -19.88 24.28
C HIS A 256 -12.15 -18.78 23.89
N LEU A 257 -12.30 -18.49 22.61
CA LEU A 257 -13.06 -17.35 22.12
C LEU A 257 -14.42 -17.73 21.52
N VAL A 258 -14.48 -18.81 20.72
CA VAL A 258 -15.63 -19.11 19.88
C VAL A 258 -15.74 -20.62 19.59
N ASP A 259 -16.96 -21.10 19.33
CA ASP A 259 -17.17 -22.41 18.71
C ASP A 259 -17.01 -22.31 17.16
N PRO A 260 -16.56 -23.38 16.47
CA PRO A 260 -16.41 -23.34 15.01
C PRO A 260 -17.73 -23.02 14.26
N LYS A 261 -18.87 -23.35 14.79
CA LYS A 261 -20.19 -23.05 14.21
C LYS A 261 -20.59 -21.58 14.26
N ASP A 262 -19.94 -20.79 15.15
CA ASP A 262 -20.26 -19.38 15.40
C ASP A 262 -19.26 -18.45 14.69
N LEU A 263 -18.39 -19.00 13.82
CA LEU A 263 -17.48 -18.24 12.99
C LEU A 263 -18.25 -17.43 11.93
N GLU A 264 -17.79 -16.21 11.68
CA GLU A 264 -18.38 -15.27 10.71
C GLU A 264 -17.64 -15.37 9.36
N PRO A 265 -18.21 -16.00 8.32
CA PRO A 265 -17.57 -16.06 7.02
C PRO A 265 -17.55 -14.67 6.35
N ARG A 266 -16.38 -14.26 5.85
CA ARG A 266 -16.14 -13.02 5.12
C ARG A 266 -15.60 -13.31 3.71
N ALA A 267 -15.18 -12.27 3.00
CA ALA A 267 -14.65 -12.39 1.64
C ALA A 267 -15.62 -13.16 0.71
N ALA A 268 -16.83 -12.62 0.57
CA ALA A 268 -17.93 -13.19 -0.22
C ALA A 268 -18.24 -14.64 0.17
N ASN A 269 -18.55 -14.88 1.47
CA ASN A 269 -18.77 -16.23 2.02
C ASN A 269 -17.58 -17.18 1.78
N CYS A 270 -16.37 -16.69 2.01
CA CYS A 270 -15.13 -17.45 1.85
C CYS A 270 -14.86 -17.96 0.41
N THR A 271 -15.35 -17.26 -0.61
CA THR A 271 -15.11 -17.59 -2.02
C THR A 271 -13.99 -16.75 -2.65
N ARG A 272 -13.47 -15.73 -1.94
CA ARG A 272 -12.40 -14.86 -2.40
C ARG A 272 -11.16 -14.98 -1.50
N VAL A 273 -10.00 -15.13 -2.12
CA VAL A 273 -8.70 -15.05 -1.44
C VAL A 273 -8.23 -13.60 -1.45
N LEU A 274 -8.04 -13.01 -0.26
CA LEU A 274 -7.60 -11.63 -0.07
C LEU A 274 -6.30 -11.52 0.72
N VAL A 275 -5.73 -12.66 1.13
CA VAL A 275 -4.44 -12.77 1.78
C VAL A 275 -3.72 -14.03 1.30
N TRP A 276 -2.41 -13.94 1.15
CA TRP A 276 -1.55 -15.04 0.70
C TRP A 276 -0.43 -15.27 1.70
N HIS A 277 -0.26 -16.54 2.11
CA HIS A 277 0.86 -17.00 2.92
C HIS A 277 2.11 -17.06 2.03
N THR A 278 2.73 -15.91 1.81
CA THR A 278 3.99 -15.80 1.08
C THR A 278 5.17 -15.95 2.03
N ARG A 279 6.33 -16.19 1.47
CA ARG A 279 7.60 -16.23 2.21
C ARG A 279 8.66 -15.53 1.39
N THR A 280 9.51 -14.77 2.06
CA THR A 280 10.67 -14.20 1.40
C THR A 280 11.76 -15.26 1.33
N GLU A 281 12.32 -15.46 0.14
CA GLU A 281 13.46 -16.36 -0.05
C GLU A 281 14.64 -15.84 0.77
N LYS A 282 15.34 -16.76 1.46
CA LYS A 282 16.54 -16.42 2.22
C LYS A 282 17.63 -15.90 1.25
N PRO A 283 18.20 -14.71 1.48
CA PRO A 283 19.24 -14.15 0.62
C PRO A 283 20.46 -15.08 0.52
N LYS A 284 21.01 -15.19 -0.69
CA LYS A 284 22.20 -16.01 -0.96
C LYS A 284 23.47 -15.19 -0.71
N MET A 285 23.96 -15.16 0.53
CA MET A 285 25.05 -14.28 0.98
C MET A 285 26.45 -14.84 0.79
N LYS A 286 26.64 -15.98 0.13
CA LYS A 286 27.97 -16.61 -0.06
C LYS A 286 29.00 -15.69 -0.70
N GLN A 287 28.58 -14.89 -1.69
CA GLN A 287 29.45 -13.93 -2.36
C GLN A 287 29.90 -12.82 -1.41
N GLU A 288 28.98 -12.29 -0.62
CA GLU A 288 29.24 -11.26 0.38
C GLU A 288 30.22 -11.79 1.45
N GLU A 289 29.98 -12.97 1.99
CA GLU A 289 30.87 -13.64 2.96
C GLU A 289 32.28 -13.82 2.41
N GLN A 290 32.41 -14.20 1.13
CA GLN A 290 33.70 -14.36 0.47
C GLN A 290 34.43 -13.02 0.32
N LEU A 291 33.73 -11.98 -0.10
CA LEU A 291 34.28 -10.64 -0.28
C LEU A 291 34.67 -10.01 1.06
N GLN A 292 33.89 -10.21 2.11
CA GLN A 292 34.22 -9.74 3.47
C GLN A 292 35.53 -10.35 3.98
N ARG A 293 35.76 -11.65 3.75
CA ARG A 293 37.06 -12.32 4.12
C ARG A 293 38.26 -11.72 3.37
N GLN A 294 38.01 -11.09 2.21
CA GLN A 294 39.05 -10.41 1.39
C GLN A 294 39.16 -8.92 1.70
N GLY A 295 38.41 -8.39 2.67
CA GLY A 295 38.35 -6.96 2.97
C GLY A 295 37.66 -6.12 1.88
N ARG A 296 36.82 -6.73 1.04
CA ARG A 296 36.12 -6.15 -0.11
C ARG A 296 34.60 -6.28 -0.02
N GLY A 297 34.07 -6.68 1.11
CA GLY A 297 32.65 -6.77 1.36
C GLY A 297 31.95 -5.43 1.30
N SER A 298 30.61 -5.45 1.38
CA SER A 298 29.79 -4.25 1.43
C SER A 298 30.15 -3.39 2.64
N ASP A 299 30.11 -2.08 2.45
CA ASP A 299 30.37 -1.11 3.53
C ASP A 299 29.30 -1.26 4.63
N PRO A 300 29.67 -1.58 5.87
CA PRO A 300 28.74 -1.73 6.98
C PRO A 300 28.04 -0.42 7.39
N ALA A 301 28.56 0.74 6.94
CA ALA A 301 27.90 2.04 7.16
C ALA A 301 26.69 2.28 6.24
N VAL A 302 26.53 1.48 5.19
CA VAL A 302 25.35 1.54 4.32
C VAL A 302 24.20 0.79 4.99
N GLU A 303 23.14 1.50 5.31
CA GLU A 303 21.91 0.94 5.87
C GLU A 303 21.13 0.15 4.79
N VAL A 304 20.88 -1.13 5.02
CA VAL A 304 20.19 -2.02 4.09
C VAL A 304 18.83 -2.43 4.66
#